data_e861154ec90ab4473747a79512829273
#
_entry.id   e861154ec90ab4473747a79512829273
#
_cell.length_a   1.000
_cell.length_b   1.000
_cell.length_c   1.000
_cell.angle_alpha   90.00
_cell.angle_beta   90.00
_cell.angle_gamma   90.00
#
_symmetry.space_group_name_H-M   'P 1'
#
loop_
_entity.id
_entity.type
_entity.pdbx_description
1 polymer ?
#
loop_
_entity_poly.entity_id
_entity_poly.type
_entity_poly.pdbx_seq_one_letter_code
_entity_poly.pdbx_strand_id
1 'polypeptide(L)'
;TGGAGYIGSHTLVELYNSGYRPIVVDNLSNSSITNIKGAEQIIKTKIDFYIVDCTDFDQMDRLFKEQKNIDAVIHFAAFKSVEESIIKPNKYFSNNIGSLENLLELMNKHRVHNLIFSSSCTVYGTPKVLPVDELAPFGKAESPYGETKQLCEKLIQKSEINSISLRYFNPVGSHSSSLIGDCSADKPNNLVPIICEVASGKRPSMQIFGNDYNTQDGTCVRDYIHVVDLAKAHTMAVNHILNNTKIKTAYNLGVGKGVSVLEVIYSFEKVNNLKISYELGPRRA
;
A
#
# COMPACT_ATOMS: atom_id res chain seq x y z
N THR A 1 4.78 5.82 -8.96
CA THR A 1 5.98 5.26 -8.35
C THR A 1 5.65 4.07 -7.46
N GLY A 2 6.54 3.07 -7.34
CA GLY A 2 6.24 1.82 -6.62
C GLY A 2 5.25 0.91 -7.35
N GLY A 3 5.13 1.05 -8.68
CA GLY A 3 4.12 0.36 -9.47
C GLY A 3 4.37 -1.13 -9.70
N ALA A 4 5.58 -1.63 -9.46
CA ALA A 4 5.89 -3.06 -9.51
C ALA A 4 5.52 -3.80 -8.19
N GLY A 5 5.15 -3.05 -7.16
CA GLY A 5 4.70 -3.59 -5.88
C GLY A 5 3.30 -4.22 -5.95
N TYR A 6 2.85 -4.76 -4.82
CA TYR A 6 1.57 -5.44 -4.68
C TYR A 6 0.38 -4.57 -5.10
N ILE A 7 0.17 -3.44 -4.42
CA ILE A 7 -0.95 -2.53 -4.70
C ILE A 7 -0.75 -1.85 -6.05
N GLY A 8 0.49 -1.41 -6.34
CA GLY A 8 0.83 -0.71 -7.57
C GLY A 8 0.49 -1.49 -8.83
N SER A 9 0.85 -2.78 -8.89
CA SER A 9 0.58 -3.65 -10.05
C SER A 9 -0.92 -3.87 -10.30
N HIS A 10 -1.73 -4.00 -9.24
CA HIS A 10 -3.18 -4.09 -9.37
C HIS A 10 -3.79 -2.77 -9.84
N THR A 11 -3.31 -1.65 -9.27
CA THR A 11 -3.76 -0.30 -9.69
C THR A 11 -3.42 -0.01 -11.14
N LEU A 12 -2.27 -0.47 -11.62
CA LEU A 12 -1.85 -0.33 -13.01
C LEU A 12 -2.86 -1.00 -13.97
N VAL A 13 -3.33 -2.20 -13.65
CA VAL A 13 -4.34 -2.91 -14.44
C VAL A 13 -5.65 -2.12 -14.47
N GLU A 14 -6.12 -1.65 -13.30
CA GLU A 14 -7.37 -0.89 -13.21
C GLU A 14 -7.29 0.47 -13.93
N LEU A 15 -6.16 1.17 -13.85
CA LEU A 15 -5.92 2.42 -14.57
C LEU A 15 -5.98 2.19 -16.09
N TYR A 16 -5.29 1.17 -16.58
CA TYR A 16 -5.29 0.84 -18.01
C TYR A 16 -6.70 0.50 -18.50
N ASN A 17 -7.44 -0.33 -17.76
CA ASN A 17 -8.81 -0.70 -18.11
C ASN A 17 -9.77 0.50 -18.07
N SER A 18 -9.43 1.56 -17.35
CA SER A 18 -10.17 2.82 -17.27
C SER A 18 -9.72 3.86 -18.32
N GLY A 19 -8.86 3.47 -19.26
CA GLY A 19 -8.42 4.32 -20.37
C GLY A 19 -7.24 5.23 -20.06
N TYR A 20 -6.60 5.10 -18.89
CA TYR A 20 -5.36 5.81 -18.59
C TYR A 20 -4.14 5.09 -19.19
N ARG A 21 -3.08 5.86 -19.42
CA ARG A 21 -1.76 5.34 -19.80
C ARG A 21 -0.82 5.40 -18.60
N PRO A 22 -0.68 4.35 -17.81
CA PRO A 22 0.21 4.34 -16.67
C PRO A 22 1.68 4.23 -17.11
N ILE A 23 2.53 5.05 -16.48
CA ILE A 23 3.99 4.97 -16.53
C ILE A 23 4.46 4.48 -15.17
N VAL A 24 5.28 3.45 -15.13
CA VAL A 24 5.72 2.83 -13.89
C VAL A 24 7.17 3.19 -13.57
N VAL A 25 7.40 3.62 -12.33
CA VAL A 25 8.73 3.86 -11.77
C VAL A 25 8.88 3.02 -10.51
N ASP A 26 9.92 2.19 -10.45
CA ASP A 26 10.19 1.31 -9.31
C ASP A 26 11.68 0.93 -9.32
N ASN A 27 12.33 0.88 -8.17
CA ASN A 27 13.73 0.47 -8.07
C ASN A 27 13.90 -1.05 -7.84
N LEU A 28 12.79 -1.78 -7.76
CA LEU A 28 12.73 -3.22 -7.51
C LEU A 28 13.38 -3.68 -6.20
N SER A 29 13.59 -2.78 -5.24
CA SER A 29 14.22 -3.10 -3.95
C SER A 29 13.37 -4.04 -3.08
N ASN A 30 12.04 -3.94 -3.18
CA ASN A 30 11.10 -4.81 -2.46
C ASN A 30 9.88 -5.18 -3.32
N SER A 31 10.07 -5.26 -4.62
CA SER A 31 9.05 -5.61 -5.61
C SER A 31 9.64 -6.56 -6.65
N SER A 32 8.83 -7.01 -7.60
CA SER A 32 9.27 -7.94 -8.62
C SER A 32 8.82 -7.52 -10.02
N ILE A 33 9.74 -7.62 -10.98
CA ILE A 33 9.43 -7.47 -12.40
C ILE A 33 8.34 -8.46 -12.86
N THR A 34 8.14 -9.54 -12.11
CA THR A 34 7.08 -10.53 -12.38
C THR A 34 5.69 -9.89 -12.34
N ASN A 35 5.44 -8.96 -11.41
CA ASN A 35 4.17 -8.23 -11.36
C ASN A 35 3.95 -7.34 -12.58
N ILE A 36 5.01 -6.70 -13.11
CA ILE A 36 4.90 -5.92 -14.36
C ILE A 36 4.57 -6.85 -15.53
N LYS A 37 5.30 -7.97 -15.67
CA LYS A 37 5.04 -8.96 -16.74
C LYS A 37 3.63 -9.55 -16.62
N GLY A 38 3.16 -9.84 -15.41
CA GLY A 38 1.82 -10.32 -15.16
C GLY A 38 0.76 -9.28 -15.54
N ALA A 39 0.95 -8.02 -15.17
CA ALA A 39 0.06 -6.93 -15.57
C ALA A 39 0.03 -6.75 -17.12
N GLU A 40 1.18 -6.78 -17.79
CA GLU A 40 1.27 -6.74 -19.27
C GLU A 40 0.48 -7.89 -19.93
N GLN A 41 0.53 -9.10 -19.36
CA GLN A 41 -0.27 -10.23 -19.85
C GLN A 41 -1.77 -10.01 -19.68
N ILE A 42 -2.18 -9.43 -18.54
CA ILE A 42 -3.60 -9.13 -18.25
C ILE A 42 -4.12 -8.08 -19.23
N ILE A 43 -3.41 -6.97 -19.39
CA ILE A 43 -3.84 -5.85 -20.23
C ILE A 43 -3.48 -6.04 -21.71
N LYS A 44 -2.71 -7.07 -22.05
CA LYS A 44 -2.23 -7.39 -23.42
C LYS A 44 -1.48 -6.24 -24.08
N THR A 45 -0.77 -5.44 -23.29
CA THR A 45 -0.03 -4.27 -23.76
C THR A 45 1.25 -4.11 -22.94
N LYS A 46 2.30 -3.59 -23.57
CA LYS A 46 3.55 -3.23 -22.89
C LYS A 46 3.37 -1.98 -22.06
N ILE A 47 4.06 -1.96 -20.93
CA ILE A 47 4.04 -0.87 -19.96
C ILE A 47 5.34 -0.09 -20.04
N ASP A 48 5.25 1.23 -20.07
CA ASP A 48 6.41 2.10 -19.90
C ASP A 48 6.94 1.95 -18.48
N PHE A 49 8.02 1.19 -18.31
CA PHE A 49 8.60 0.86 -17.01
C PHE A 49 10.04 1.33 -16.89
N TYR A 50 10.32 2.08 -15.83
CA TYR A 50 11.62 2.69 -15.53
C TYR A 50 12.13 2.18 -14.19
N ILE A 51 13.36 1.62 -14.19
CA ILE A 51 14.04 1.19 -12.96
C ILE A 51 14.78 2.41 -12.41
N VAL A 52 14.11 3.14 -11.51
CA VAL A 52 14.61 4.37 -10.90
C VAL A 52 14.26 4.39 -9.42
N ASP A 53 15.20 4.84 -8.59
CA ASP A 53 14.97 5.11 -7.18
C ASP A 53 14.37 6.52 -7.01
N CYS A 54 13.22 6.62 -6.34
CA CYS A 54 12.56 7.90 -6.10
C CYS A 54 13.38 8.85 -5.19
N THR A 55 14.37 8.32 -4.47
CA THR A 55 15.31 9.13 -3.69
C THR A 55 16.44 9.73 -4.53
N ASP A 56 16.65 9.26 -5.75
CA ASP A 56 17.60 9.83 -6.71
C ASP A 56 16.92 10.96 -7.52
N PHE A 57 17.16 12.19 -7.04
CA PHE A 57 16.55 13.39 -7.63
C PHE A 57 16.89 13.56 -9.11
N ASP A 58 18.14 13.32 -9.51
CA ASP A 58 18.60 13.57 -10.88
C ASP A 58 18.01 12.55 -11.87
N GLN A 59 17.87 11.27 -11.46
CA GLN A 59 17.22 10.27 -12.29
C GLN A 59 15.72 10.56 -12.44
N MET A 60 15.06 10.95 -11.36
CA MET A 60 13.65 11.37 -11.39
C MET A 60 13.43 12.61 -12.24
N ASP A 61 14.31 13.63 -12.15
CA ASP A 61 14.22 14.85 -12.97
C ASP A 61 14.36 14.54 -14.47
N ARG A 62 15.28 13.65 -14.83
CA ARG A 62 15.40 13.16 -16.23
C ARG A 62 14.12 12.50 -16.70
N LEU A 63 13.52 11.66 -15.90
CA LEU A 63 12.26 10.99 -16.24
C LEU A 63 11.13 12.00 -16.46
N PHE A 64 10.97 12.98 -15.58
CA PHE A 64 9.96 14.04 -15.75
C PHE A 64 10.19 14.88 -17.02
N LYS A 65 11.44 15.06 -17.44
CA LYS A 65 11.78 15.73 -18.73
C LYS A 65 11.44 14.89 -19.95
N GLU A 66 11.66 13.58 -19.86
CA GLU A 66 11.37 12.63 -20.95
C GLU A 66 9.89 12.38 -21.11
N GLN A 67 9.18 12.21 -19.99
CA GLN A 67 7.74 11.93 -19.94
C GLN A 67 6.96 13.24 -19.89
N LYS A 68 6.58 13.73 -21.08
CA LYS A 68 5.74 14.92 -21.22
C LYS A 68 4.29 14.59 -20.94
N ASN A 69 3.54 15.57 -20.40
CA ASN A 69 2.10 15.49 -20.16
C ASN A 69 1.72 14.42 -19.10
N ILE A 70 2.39 14.48 -17.95
CA ILE A 70 1.97 13.73 -16.77
C ILE A 70 0.79 14.45 -16.13
N ASP A 71 -0.39 13.82 -16.10
CA ASP A 71 -1.62 14.41 -15.56
C ASP A 71 -1.68 14.29 -14.04
N ALA A 72 -1.18 13.16 -13.49
CA ALA A 72 -1.16 12.89 -12.06
C ALA A 72 -0.03 11.91 -11.69
N VAL A 73 0.37 11.94 -10.43
CA VAL A 73 1.29 10.95 -9.85
C VAL A 73 0.56 10.17 -8.77
N ILE A 74 0.73 8.84 -8.78
CA ILE A 74 0.39 7.97 -7.65
C ILE A 74 1.69 7.54 -6.97
N HIS A 75 1.83 7.83 -5.68
CA HIS A 75 3.04 7.54 -4.92
C HIS A 75 2.82 6.36 -3.97
N PHE A 76 3.20 5.16 -4.42
CA PHE A 76 3.23 3.93 -3.61
C PHE A 76 4.60 3.64 -3.01
N ALA A 77 5.67 4.15 -3.65
CA ALA A 77 7.05 3.82 -3.28
C ALA A 77 7.34 4.19 -1.82
N ALA A 78 7.48 3.16 -0.97
CA ALA A 78 7.81 3.30 0.44
C ALA A 78 8.22 1.94 1.04
N PHE A 79 9.07 1.94 2.05
CA PHE A 79 9.19 0.79 2.95
C PHE A 79 7.97 0.74 3.87
N LYS A 80 7.40 -0.47 4.08
CA LYS A 80 6.10 -0.66 4.74
C LYS A 80 6.11 -1.57 5.98
N SER A 81 7.24 -2.20 6.31
CA SER A 81 7.34 -3.13 7.44
C SER A 81 7.40 -2.35 8.76
N VAL A 82 6.41 -2.55 9.62
CA VAL A 82 6.37 -1.96 10.96
C VAL A 82 7.55 -2.46 11.80
N GLU A 83 7.81 -3.77 11.80
CA GLU A 83 8.90 -4.40 12.57
C GLU A 83 10.28 -3.90 12.11
N GLU A 84 10.54 -3.89 10.79
CA GLU A 84 11.82 -3.37 10.28
C GLU A 84 11.99 -1.89 10.59
N SER A 85 10.91 -1.09 10.60
CA SER A 85 10.99 0.33 10.90
C SER A 85 11.48 0.61 12.32
N ILE A 86 11.16 -0.27 13.28
CA ILE A 86 11.66 -0.17 14.67
C ILE A 86 13.17 -0.45 14.72
N ILE A 87 13.63 -1.44 13.94
CA ILE A 87 15.04 -1.85 13.92
C ILE A 87 15.91 -0.86 13.12
N LYS A 88 15.36 -0.32 12.02
CA LYS A 88 16.07 0.55 11.07
C LYS A 88 15.32 1.86 10.80
N PRO A 89 15.02 2.68 11.81
CA PRO A 89 14.18 3.87 11.65
C PRO A 89 14.73 4.85 10.58
N ASN A 90 16.03 5.11 10.58
CA ASN A 90 16.66 6.02 9.62
C ASN A 90 16.43 5.62 8.16
N LYS A 91 16.42 4.31 7.86
CA LYS A 91 16.09 3.80 6.51
C LYS A 91 14.70 4.26 6.08
N TYR A 92 13.72 4.21 7.00
CA TYR A 92 12.34 4.59 6.74
C TYR A 92 12.19 6.11 6.58
N PHE A 93 12.80 6.89 7.45
CA PHE A 93 12.76 8.36 7.35
C PHE A 93 13.43 8.84 6.06
N SER A 94 14.63 8.39 5.77
CA SER A 94 15.36 8.82 4.57
C SER A 94 14.64 8.41 3.29
N ASN A 95 14.12 7.18 3.20
CA ASN A 95 13.46 6.71 1.99
C ASN A 95 12.05 7.29 1.84
N ASN A 96 11.19 7.12 2.85
CA ASN A 96 9.76 7.43 2.69
C ASN A 96 9.51 8.95 2.64
N ILE A 97 10.26 9.73 3.41
CA ILE A 97 10.15 11.19 3.39
C ILE A 97 10.95 11.75 2.24
N GLY A 98 12.22 11.36 2.08
CA GLY A 98 13.09 11.89 1.02
C GLY A 98 12.56 11.64 -0.39
N SER A 99 11.98 10.44 -0.66
CA SER A 99 11.35 10.19 -1.96
C SER A 99 10.14 11.09 -2.21
N LEU A 100 9.34 11.39 -1.19
CA LEU A 100 8.20 12.30 -1.33
C LEU A 100 8.65 13.75 -1.48
N GLU A 101 9.66 14.20 -0.74
CA GLU A 101 10.22 15.56 -0.87
C GLU A 101 10.73 15.79 -2.29
N ASN A 102 11.56 14.87 -2.82
CA ASN A 102 12.00 14.91 -4.21
C ASN A 102 10.83 14.97 -5.19
N LEU A 103 9.82 14.13 -4.95
CA LEU A 103 8.66 14.07 -5.82
C LEU A 103 7.86 15.37 -5.83
N LEU A 104 7.59 15.97 -4.67
CA LEU A 104 6.86 17.24 -4.56
C LEU A 104 7.63 18.39 -5.23
N GLU A 105 8.96 18.45 -5.06
CA GLU A 105 9.80 19.44 -5.72
C GLU A 105 9.76 19.28 -7.24
N LEU A 106 9.93 18.05 -7.74
CA LEU A 106 9.90 17.76 -9.18
C LEU A 106 8.52 17.97 -9.79
N MET A 107 7.44 17.59 -9.10
CA MET A 107 6.08 17.88 -9.54
C MET A 107 5.85 19.39 -9.70
N ASN A 108 6.30 20.20 -8.74
CA ASN A 108 6.22 21.65 -8.84
C ASN A 108 7.07 22.18 -10.02
N LYS A 109 8.33 21.75 -10.13
CA LYS A 109 9.26 22.13 -11.22
C LYS A 109 8.70 21.83 -12.61
N HIS A 110 8.07 20.67 -12.78
CA HIS A 110 7.52 20.19 -14.06
C HIS A 110 6.02 20.49 -14.23
N ARG A 111 5.41 21.25 -13.32
CA ARG A 111 3.99 21.66 -13.36
C ARG A 111 3.02 20.48 -13.38
N VAL A 112 3.34 19.43 -12.65
CA VAL A 112 2.44 18.31 -12.39
C VAL A 112 1.73 18.58 -11.05
N HIS A 113 0.42 18.79 -11.06
CA HIS A 113 -0.28 19.37 -9.93
C HIS A 113 -1.13 18.38 -9.12
N ASN A 114 -1.22 17.12 -9.52
CA ASN A 114 -2.14 16.15 -8.94
C ASN A 114 -1.39 14.95 -8.35
N LEU A 115 -1.56 14.71 -7.05
CA LEU A 115 -0.93 13.63 -6.30
C LEU A 115 -1.97 12.75 -5.62
N ILE A 116 -1.90 11.44 -5.87
CA ILE A 116 -2.55 10.43 -5.04
C ILE A 116 -1.47 9.80 -4.16
N PHE A 117 -1.62 9.93 -2.85
CA PHE A 117 -0.64 9.44 -1.89
C PHE A 117 -1.11 8.18 -1.19
N SER A 118 -0.26 7.14 -1.23
CA SER A 118 -0.42 5.90 -0.47
C SER A 118 -0.15 6.16 1.01
N SER A 119 -1.19 6.48 1.76
CA SER A 119 -1.14 6.62 3.20
C SER A 119 -1.55 5.31 3.91
N SER A 120 -1.76 5.35 5.20
CA SER A 120 -2.08 4.18 6.02
C SER A 120 -2.95 4.56 7.20
N CYS A 121 -3.79 3.65 7.65
CA CYS A 121 -4.53 3.79 8.92
C CYS A 121 -3.61 3.93 10.14
N THR A 122 -2.33 3.59 10.03
CA THR A 122 -1.33 3.79 11.10
C THR A 122 -1.14 5.25 11.51
N VAL A 123 -1.59 6.21 10.69
CA VAL A 123 -1.58 7.64 11.04
C VAL A 123 -2.47 7.95 12.25
N TYR A 124 -3.47 7.12 12.50
CA TYR A 124 -4.37 7.29 13.65
C TYR A 124 -3.79 6.78 14.97
N GLY A 125 -2.70 6.00 14.94
CA GLY A 125 -2.21 5.30 16.13
C GLY A 125 -3.29 4.40 16.71
N THR A 126 -3.49 4.46 18.05
CA THR A 126 -4.62 3.82 18.72
C THR A 126 -5.77 4.82 18.84
N PRO A 127 -6.78 4.76 17.98
CA PRO A 127 -7.90 5.70 18.00
C PRO A 127 -8.79 5.45 19.23
N LYS A 128 -9.37 6.54 19.76
CA LYS A 128 -10.28 6.46 20.94
C LYS A 128 -11.69 5.98 20.55
N VAL A 129 -12.08 6.19 19.32
CA VAL A 129 -13.42 5.86 18.79
C VAL A 129 -13.25 4.96 17.58
N LEU A 130 -14.05 3.92 17.50
CA LEU A 130 -14.11 2.98 16.38
C LEU A 130 -15.58 2.84 15.91
N PRO A 131 -15.83 2.73 14.61
CA PRO A 131 -14.84 2.86 13.52
C PRO A 131 -14.26 4.27 13.46
N VAL A 132 -12.98 4.37 13.07
CA VAL A 132 -12.30 5.66 12.92
C VAL A 132 -12.69 6.31 11.59
N ASP A 133 -12.97 7.61 11.59
CA ASP A 133 -13.24 8.41 10.41
C ASP A 133 -12.04 9.31 10.03
N GLU A 134 -12.13 9.97 8.89
CA GLU A 134 -11.07 10.82 8.35
C GLU A 134 -10.87 12.13 9.13
N LEU A 135 -11.86 12.53 9.94
CA LEU A 135 -11.80 13.73 10.80
C LEU A 135 -11.03 13.45 12.10
N ALA A 136 -10.79 12.16 12.42
CA ALA A 136 -9.99 11.80 13.57
C ALA A 136 -8.57 12.38 13.46
N PRO A 137 -8.05 13.01 14.54
CA PRO A 137 -6.71 13.56 14.54
C PRO A 137 -5.65 12.45 14.42
N PHE A 138 -4.46 12.81 13.97
CA PHE A 138 -3.33 11.91 14.07
C PHE A 138 -3.06 11.56 15.53
N GLY A 139 -3.02 10.27 15.81
CA GLY A 139 -2.65 9.75 17.13
C GLY A 139 -1.14 9.74 17.36
N LYS A 140 -0.71 9.24 18.50
CA LYS A 140 0.71 8.94 18.72
C LYS A 140 1.11 7.82 17.77
N ALA A 141 2.12 8.05 16.94
CA ALA A 141 2.65 7.01 16.06
C ALA A 141 3.21 5.84 16.89
N GLU A 142 2.78 4.62 16.57
CA GLU A 142 3.19 3.41 17.28
C GLU A 142 4.47 2.79 16.66
N SER A 143 4.92 3.34 15.53
CA SER A 143 6.13 2.90 14.85
C SER A 143 6.73 4.01 13.99
N PRO A 144 8.03 3.96 13.68
CA PRO A 144 8.66 4.88 12.74
C PRO A 144 7.98 4.86 11.37
N TYR A 145 7.49 3.71 10.89
CA TYR A 145 6.68 3.65 9.67
C TYR A 145 5.43 4.54 9.76
N GLY A 146 4.64 4.39 10.84
CA GLY A 146 3.45 5.22 11.06
C GLY A 146 3.79 6.71 11.15
N GLU A 147 4.89 7.05 11.82
CA GLU A 147 5.40 8.43 11.92
C GLU A 147 5.78 8.99 10.53
N THR A 148 6.47 8.20 9.67
CA THR A 148 6.77 8.66 8.31
C THR A 148 5.50 8.95 7.52
N LYS A 149 4.42 8.16 7.66
CA LYS A 149 3.16 8.44 6.97
C LYS A 149 2.48 9.73 7.48
N GLN A 150 2.51 9.99 8.78
CA GLN A 150 2.03 11.26 9.35
C GLN A 150 2.83 12.46 8.82
N LEU A 151 4.16 12.35 8.79
CA LEU A 151 5.03 13.42 8.30
C LEU A 151 4.82 13.67 6.80
N CYS A 152 4.68 12.61 6.00
CA CYS A 152 4.36 12.72 4.58
C CYS A 152 3.02 13.44 4.34
N GLU A 153 1.94 13.10 5.06
CA GLU A 153 0.68 13.81 4.93
C GLU A 153 0.80 15.30 5.33
N LYS A 154 1.59 15.61 6.37
CA LYS A 154 1.88 17.01 6.77
C LYS A 154 2.66 17.77 5.69
N LEU A 155 3.63 17.14 5.02
CA LEU A 155 4.37 17.74 3.90
C LEU A 155 3.44 18.04 2.73
N ILE A 156 2.60 17.08 2.36
CA ILE A 156 1.60 17.22 1.29
C ILE A 156 0.63 18.37 1.61
N GLN A 157 0.15 18.47 2.84
CA GLN A 157 -0.75 19.55 3.25
C GLN A 157 -0.12 20.94 3.12
N LYS A 158 1.20 21.06 3.33
CA LYS A 158 1.95 22.32 3.18
C LYS A 158 2.31 22.66 1.72
N SER A 159 2.33 21.66 0.82
CA SER A 159 2.64 21.88 -0.59
C SER A 159 1.47 22.58 -1.31
N GLU A 160 1.70 23.08 -2.52
CA GLU A 160 0.63 23.65 -3.38
C GLU A 160 0.00 22.62 -4.31
N ILE A 161 0.40 21.35 -4.19
CA ILE A 161 -0.09 20.23 -5.01
C ILE A 161 -1.50 19.84 -4.58
N ASN A 162 -2.40 19.64 -5.53
CA ASN A 162 -3.68 18.97 -5.29
C ASN A 162 -3.41 17.54 -4.82
N SER A 163 -4.08 17.07 -3.79
CA SER A 163 -3.75 15.77 -3.25
C SER A 163 -4.95 15.03 -2.68
N ILE A 164 -4.90 13.71 -2.84
CA ILE A 164 -5.77 12.77 -2.15
C ILE A 164 -4.89 11.75 -1.44
N SER A 165 -4.94 11.74 -0.11
CA SER A 165 -4.27 10.72 0.71
C SER A 165 -5.22 9.56 0.95
N LEU A 166 -4.84 8.37 0.51
CA LEU A 166 -5.62 7.15 0.68
C LEU A 166 -5.06 6.36 1.86
N ARG A 167 -5.79 6.32 2.98
CA ARG A 167 -5.40 5.67 4.23
C ARG A 167 -5.88 4.23 4.23
N TYR A 168 -5.00 3.31 3.85
CA TYR A 168 -5.36 1.89 3.74
C TYR A 168 -5.45 1.23 5.11
N PHE A 169 -6.42 0.31 5.24
CA PHE A 169 -6.41 -0.71 6.29
C PHE A 169 -5.58 -1.91 5.83
N ASN A 170 -6.08 -3.12 5.81
CA ASN A 170 -5.25 -4.30 5.51
C ASN A 170 -5.57 -4.86 4.11
N PRO A 171 -4.77 -4.55 3.09
CA PRO A 171 -5.00 -5.11 1.76
C PRO A 171 -4.72 -6.61 1.73
N VAL A 172 -5.63 -7.35 1.10
CA VAL A 172 -5.56 -8.82 0.96
C VAL A 172 -6.02 -9.26 -0.42
N GLY A 173 -5.76 -10.51 -0.76
CA GLY A 173 -6.18 -11.10 -2.03
C GLY A 173 -5.18 -10.89 -3.17
N SER A 174 -5.60 -11.26 -4.36
CA SER A 174 -4.84 -11.12 -5.60
C SER A 174 -5.78 -10.93 -6.78
N HIS A 175 -5.23 -10.60 -7.94
CA HIS A 175 -6.01 -10.54 -9.17
C HIS A 175 -6.53 -11.93 -9.56
N SER A 176 -7.74 -12.01 -10.11
CA SER A 176 -8.41 -13.28 -10.48
C SER A 176 -7.64 -14.14 -11.49
N SER A 177 -6.75 -13.52 -12.28
CA SER A 177 -5.86 -14.24 -13.19
C SER A 177 -4.72 -14.99 -12.50
N SER A 178 -4.43 -14.73 -11.23
CA SER A 178 -3.26 -15.22 -10.49
C SER A 178 -1.90 -14.80 -11.06
N LEU A 179 -1.86 -13.84 -12.00
CA LEU A 179 -0.63 -13.37 -12.64
C LEU A 179 0.07 -12.25 -11.87
N ILE A 180 -0.65 -11.55 -10.97
CA ILE A 180 -0.11 -10.52 -10.08
C ILE A 180 -0.61 -10.74 -8.65
N GLY A 181 0.26 -10.42 -7.68
CA GLY A 181 -0.03 -10.64 -6.25
C GLY A 181 1.02 -9.99 -5.35
N ASP A 182 1.00 -10.32 -4.05
CA ASP A 182 2.03 -9.89 -3.10
C ASP A 182 3.30 -10.74 -3.30
N CYS A 183 4.19 -10.26 -4.16
CA CYS A 183 5.49 -10.84 -4.49
C CYS A 183 6.63 -10.04 -3.83
N SER A 184 6.45 -9.61 -2.59
CA SER A 184 7.51 -8.91 -1.85
C SER A 184 8.78 -9.78 -1.78
N ALA A 185 9.95 -9.16 -1.94
CA ALA A 185 11.24 -9.85 -1.86
C ALA A 185 11.52 -10.38 -0.44
N ASP A 186 10.96 -9.74 0.57
CA ASP A 186 11.07 -10.13 1.97
C ASP A 186 10.14 -11.30 2.32
N LYS A 187 10.49 -12.01 3.41
CA LYS A 187 9.58 -13.04 3.97
C LYS A 187 8.23 -12.42 4.32
N PRO A 188 7.12 -13.10 3.99
CA PRO A 188 5.80 -12.62 4.34
C PRO A 188 5.63 -12.40 5.85
N ASN A 189 5.17 -11.20 6.22
CA ASN A 189 4.83 -10.82 7.60
C ASN A 189 3.33 -10.54 7.78
N ASN A 190 2.58 -10.50 6.68
CA ASN A 190 1.14 -10.30 6.70
C ASN A 190 0.40 -11.64 6.80
N LEU A 191 -0.79 -11.61 7.43
CA LEU A 191 -1.57 -12.80 7.75
C LEU A 191 -1.86 -13.69 6.53
N VAL A 192 -2.49 -13.15 5.49
CA VAL A 192 -2.95 -13.95 4.35
C VAL A 192 -1.80 -14.57 3.55
N PRO A 193 -0.70 -13.85 3.21
CA PRO A 193 0.48 -14.48 2.64
C PRO A 193 1.06 -15.62 3.46
N ILE A 194 1.10 -15.50 4.80
CA ILE A 194 1.57 -16.57 5.69
C ILE A 194 0.61 -17.78 5.63
N ILE A 195 -0.70 -17.56 5.66
CA ILE A 195 -1.69 -18.63 5.49
C ILE A 195 -1.47 -19.37 4.15
N CYS A 196 -1.22 -18.63 3.06
CA CYS A 196 -0.92 -19.23 1.76
C CYS A 196 0.37 -20.06 1.76
N GLU A 197 1.42 -19.63 2.48
CA GLU A 197 2.64 -20.42 2.62
C GLU A 197 2.39 -21.74 3.38
N VAL A 198 1.59 -21.72 4.45
CA VAL A 198 1.21 -22.93 5.19
C VAL A 198 0.36 -23.84 4.31
N ALA A 199 -0.65 -23.30 3.66
CA ALA A 199 -1.54 -24.06 2.77
C ALA A 199 -0.79 -24.73 1.60
N SER A 200 0.26 -24.08 1.08
CA SER A 200 1.09 -24.62 -0.01
C SER A 200 2.25 -25.53 0.47
N GLY A 201 2.38 -25.77 1.78
CA GLY A 201 3.45 -26.58 2.35
C GLY A 201 4.82 -25.90 2.38
N LYS A 202 4.93 -24.63 2.00
CA LYS A 202 6.17 -23.87 2.08
C LYS A 202 6.58 -23.53 3.52
N ARG A 203 5.61 -23.54 4.44
CA ARG A 203 5.77 -23.31 5.87
C ARG A 203 5.03 -24.41 6.63
N PRO A 204 5.61 -25.02 7.67
CA PRO A 204 4.97 -26.13 8.40
C PRO A 204 3.77 -25.64 9.24
N SER A 205 3.87 -24.49 9.85
CA SER A 205 2.82 -23.86 10.67
C SER A 205 2.98 -22.35 10.71
N MET A 206 1.98 -21.66 11.22
CA MET A 206 2.03 -20.22 11.50
C MET A 206 1.83 -19.94 12.99
N GLN A 207 2.28 -18.77 13.44
CA GLN A 207 2.04 -18.30 14.79
C GLN A 207 0.94 -17.23 14.80
N ILE A 208 -0.07 -17.39 15.67
CA ILE A 208 -1.05 -16.38 16.00
C ILE A 208 -0.57 -15.61 17.23
N PHE A 209 -0.41 -14.30 17.12
CA PHE A 209 0.16 -13.45 18.14
C PHE A 209 -0.92 -12.90 19.09
N GLY A 210 -1.04 -13.55 20.25
CA GLY A 210 -2.02 -13.24 21.29
C GLY A 210 -3.36 -13.93 21.07
N ASN A 211 -3.92 -14.43 22.18
CA ASN A 211 -5.25 -15.03 22.27
C ASN A 211 -6.06 -14.47 23.44
N ASP A 212 -5.63 -13.32 23.94
CA ASP A 212 -6.16 -12.66 25.14
C ASP A 212 -6.63 -11.21 24.86
N TYR A 213 -6.88 -10.89 23.55
CA TYR A 213 -7.51 -9.64 23.19
C TYR A 213 -8.97 -9.61 23.61
N ASN A 214 -9.50 -8.43 23.91
CA ASN A 214 -10.93 -8.25 24.21
C ASN A 214 -11.76 -8.31 22.92
N THR A 215 -11.83 -9.50 22.33
CA THR A 215 -12.53 -9.84 21.08
C THR A 215 -13.28 -11.15 21.28
N GLN A 216 -14.17 -11.53 20.37
CA GLN A 216 -15.01 -12.71 20.52
C GLN A 216 -14.21 -14.02 20.65
N ASP A 217 -13.10 -14.15 19.93
CA ASP A 217 -12.25 -15.36 19.89
C ASP A 217 -10.88 -15.14 20.54
N GLY A 218 -10.66 -13.97 21.17
CA GLY A 218 -9.40 -13.60 21.81
C GLY A 218 -8.30 -13.18 20.85
N THR A 219 -8.48 -13.29 19.53
CA THR A 219 -7.46 -12.90 18.57
C THR A 219 -7.64 -11.46 18.05
N CYS A 220 -6.60 -10.93 17.43
CA CYS A 220 -6.58 -9.56 16.94
C CYS A 220 -7.59 -9.35 15.81
N VAL A 221 -8.32 -8.24 15.83
CA VAL A 221 -9.29 -7.85 14.80
C VAL A 221 -8.69 -6.79 13.89
N ARG A 222 -8.91 -6.92 12.58
CA ARG A 222 -8.49 -5.96 11.56
C ARG A 222 -9.57 -5.77 10.51
N ASP A 223 -9.57 -4.61 9.87
CA ASP A 223 -10.38 -4.36 8.67
C ASP A 223 -9.57 -4.79 7.44
N TYR A 224 -10.12 -5.69 6.64
CA TYR A 224 -9.48 -6.22 5.43
C TYR A 224 -10.20 -5.72 4.19
N ILE A 225 -9.44 -5.18 3.23
CA ILE A 225 -9.94 -4.74 1.93
C ILE A 225 -9.31 -5.57 0.82
N HIS A 226 -10.10 -6.00 -0.16
CA HIS A 226 -9.56 -6.71 -1.30
C HIS A 226 -8.69 -5.77 -2.17
N VAL A 227 -7.51 -6.24 -2.58
CA VAL A 227 -6.54 -5.42 -3.31
C VAL A 227 -7.07 -4.86 -4.63
N VAL A 228 -7.99 -5.56 -5.30
CA VAL A 228 -8.64 -5.08 -6.52
C VAL A 228 -9.60 -3.91 -6.20
N ASP A 229 -10.33 -3.97 -5.10
CA ASP A 229 -11.20 -2.84 -4.69
C ASP A 229 -10.34 -1.63 -4.27
N LEU A 230 -9.23 -1.89 -3.60
CA LEU A 230 -8.24 -0.85 -3.30
C LEU A 230 -7.68 -0.22 -4.60
N ALA A 231 -7.36 -1.02 -5.62
CA ALA A 231 -6.88 -0.56 -6.92
C ALA A 231 -7.93 0.30 -7.64
N LYS A 232 -9.22 -0.12 -7.61
CA LYS A 232 -10.33 0.67 -8.14
C LYS A 232 -10.48 2.01 -7.42
N ALA A 233 -10.32 2.03 -6.10
CA ALA A 233 -10.37 3.27 -5.32
C ALA A 233 -9.27 4.27 -5.77
N HIS A 234 -8.05 3.80 -6.11
CA HIS A 234 -7.01 4.65 -6.70
C HIS A 234 -7.42 5.23 -8.05
N THR A 235 -8.00 4.41 -8.91
CA THR A 235 -8.50 4.87 -10.22
C THR A 235 -9.61 5.90 -10.06
N MET A 236 -10.52 5.69 -9.12
CA MET A 236 -11.56 6.68 -8.78
C MET A 236 -10.96 7.98 -8.24
N ALA A 237 -9.92 7.89 -7.39
CA ALA A 237 -9.21 9.05 -6.87
C ALA A 237 -8.52 9.84 -7.99
N VAL A 238 -7.88 9.15 -8.96
CA VAL A 238 -7.31 9.80 -10.15
C VAL A 238 -8.40 10.53 -10.94
N ASN A 239 -9.50 9.86 -11.25
CA ASN A 239 -10.61 10.50 -11.95
C ASN A 239 -11.16 11.71 -11.19
N HIS A 240 -11.31 11.60 -9.87
CA HIS A 240 -11.81 12.68 -9.03
C HIS A 240 -10.87 13.88 -9.03
N ILE A 241 -9.56 13.68 -8.85
CA ILE A 241 -8.59 14.78 -8.76
C ILE A 241 -8.40 15.49 -10.12
N LEU A 242 -8.50 14.76 -11.24
CA LEU A 242 -8.38 15.34 -12.58
C LEU A 242 -9.60 16.21 -12.95
N ASN A 243 -10.77 15.90 -12.41
CA ASN A 243 -12.01 16.64 -12.69
C ASN A 243 -12.30 17.78 -11.69
N ASN A 244 -11.43 17.97 -10.70
CA ASN A 244 -11.63 18.99 -9.67
C ASN A 244 -10.33 19.73 -9.39
N THR A 245 -10.44 20.99 -9.00
CA THR A 245 -9.31 21.85 -8.66
C THR A 245 -9.26 22.11 -7.15
N LYS A 246 -8.06 22.37 -6.62
CA LYS A 246 -7.83 22.75 -5.22
C LYS A 246 -8.32 21.71 -4.21
N ILE A 247 -8.07 20.42 -4.51
CA ILE A 247 -8.37 19.31 -3.60
C ILE A 247 -7.18 19.04 -2.70
N LYS A 248 -7.43 18.98 -1.38
CA LYS A 248 -6.55 18.41 -0.38
C LYS A 248 -7.41 17.66 0.62
N THR A 249 -7.48 16.33 0.46
CA THR A 249 -8.36 15.50 1.27
C THR A 249 -7.72 14.14 1.57
N ALA A 250 -8.30 13.41 2.51
CA ALA A 250 -7.95 12.03 2.80
C ALA A 250 -9.21 11.17 2.77
N TYR A 251 -9.05 9.88 2.42
CA TYR A 251 -10.10 8.88 2.49
C TYR A 251 -9.58 7.61 3.14
N ASN A 252 -10.37 7.03 4.02
CA ASN A 252 -10.14 5.71 4.58
C ASN A 252 -10.53 4.64 3.56
N LEU A 253 -9.66 3.67 3.34
CA LEU A 253 -9.93 2.55 2.45
C LEU A 253 -9.92 1.25 3.25
N GLY A 254 -11.10 0.86 3.70
CA GLY A 254 -11.46 -0.35 4.42
C GLY A 254 -12.88 -0.75 4.09
N VAL A 255 -13.35 -1.86 4.66
CA VAL A 255 -14.73 -2.34 4.51
C VAL A 255 -15.64 -1.79 5.62
N GLY A 256 -15.05 -1.21 6.68
CA GLY A 256 -15.77 -0.74 7.86
C GLY A 256 -16.22 -1.85 8.80
N LYS A 257 -15.73 -3.08 8.58
CA LYS A 257 -16.03 -4.26 9.40
C LYS A 257 -14.75 -4.97 9.81
N GLY A 258 -14.57 -5.12 11.12
CA GLY A 258 -13.45 -5.89 11.65
C GLY A 258 -13.67 -7.39 11.49
N VAL A 259 -12.58 -8.12 11.19
CA VAL A 259 -12.53 -9.58 11.11
C VAL A 259 -11.34 -10.05 11.95
N SER A 260 -11.51 -11.09 12.76
CA SER A 260 -10.46 -11.63 13.60
C SER A 260 -9.48 -12.50 12.80
N VAL A 261 -8.30 -12.76 13.40
CA VAL A 261 -7.31 -13.66 12.78
C VAL A 261 -7.87 -15.06 12.61
N LEU A 262 -8.58 -15.60 13.59
CA LEU A 262 -9.18 -16.94 13.49
C LEU A 262 -10.33 -16.98 12.47
N GLU A 263 -11.15 -15.93 12.38
CA GLU A 263 -12.19 -15.86 11.34
C GLU A 263 -11.60 -15.91 9.92
N VAL A 264 -10.46 -15.23 9.69
CA VAL A 264 -9.76 -15.29 8.39
C VAL A 264 -9.27 -16.71 8.13
N ILE A 265 -8.62 -17.35 9.12
CA ILE A 265 -8.12 -18.73 8.98
C ILE A 265 -9.26 -19.68 8.68
N TYR A 266 -10.34 -19.66 9.46
CA TYR A 266 -11.50 -20.56 9.26
C TYR A 266 -12.21 -20.32 7.92
N SER A 267 -12.30 -19.08 7.49
CA SER A 267 -12.83 -18.76 6.17
C SER A 267 -11.96 -19.33 5.05
N PHE A 268 -10.64 -19.20 5.17
CA PHE A 268 -9.70 -19.78 4.22
C PHE A 268 -9.76 -21.31 4.18
N GLU A 269 -9.80 -21.96 5.33
CA GLU A 269 -9.95 -23.42 5.47
C GLU A 269 -11.24 -23.91 4.79
N LYS A 270 -12.36 -23.23 5.08
CA LYS A 270 -13.67 -23.58 4.54
C LYS A 270 -13.72 -23.50 3.01
N VAL A 271 -13.19 -22.41 2.45
CA VAL A 271 -13.22 -22.20 1.00
C VAL A 271 -12.32 -23.18 0.26
N ASN A 272 -11.16 -23.52 0.83
CA ASN A 272 -10.16 -24.37 0.18
C ASN A 272 -10.24 -25.84 0.60
N ASN A 273 -11.17 -26.20 1.51
CA ASN A 273 -11.35 -27.58 2.04
C ASN A 273 -10.04 -28.19 2.57
N LEU A 274 -9.28 -27.41 3.36
CA LEU A 274 -8.03 -27.81 3.98
C LEU A 274 -7.94 -27.31 5.42
N LYS A 275 -6.89 -27.71 6.14
CA LYS A 275 -6.59 -27.21 7.48
C LYS A 275 -5.27 -26.43 7.51
N ILE A 276 -5.27 -25.32 8.25
CA ILE A 276 -4.10 -24.52 8.49
C ILE A 276 -3.50 -24.84 9.86
N SER A 277 -2.26 -25.31 9.85
CA SER A 277 -1.53 -25.56 11.10
C SER A 277 -1.08 -24.23 11.72
N TYR A 278 -1.45 -24.00 12.99
CA TYR A 278 -1.03 -22.81 13.72
C TYR A 278 -0.77 -23.09 15.20
N GLU A 279 0.01 -22.22 15.82
CA GLU A 279 0.30 -22.20 17.25
C GLU A 279 -0.07 -20.83 17.82
N LEU A 280 -0.57 -20.83 19.07
CA LEU A 280 -0.85 -19.60 19.80
C LEU A 280 0.42 -19.12 20.50
N GLY A 281 0.81 -17.88 20.28
CA GLY A 281 1.96 -17.25 20.92
C GLY A 281 1.59 -15.98 21.69
N PRO A 282 2.57 -15.35 22.37
CA PRO A 282 2.34 -14.07 23.03
C PRO A 282 1.97 -12.98 22.05
N ARG A 283 1.42 -11.88 22.54
CA ARG A 283 1.21 -10.67 21.73
C ARG A 283 2.53 -10.20 21.12
N ARG A 284 2.46 -9.63 19.93
CA ARG A 284 3.61 -8.90 19.38
C ARG A 284 3.96 -7.73 20.30
N ALA A 285 5.28 -7.50 20.46
CA ALA A 285 5.80 -6.34 21.18
C ALA A 285 5.48 -5.04 20.44
#